data_def5231fcb809a93cc826c2764691c9c
#
_entry.id   def5231fcb809a93cc826c2764691c9c
#
_cell.length_a   1.000
_cell.length_b   1.000
_cell.length_c   1.000
_cell.angle_alpha   90.00
_cell.angle_beta   90.00
_cell.angle_gamma   90.00
#
_symmetry.space_group_name_H-M   'P 1'
#
loop_
_entity.id
_entity.type
_entity.pdbx_description
1 polymer ?
#
loop_
_entity_poly.entity_id
_entity_poly.type
_entity_poly.pdbx_seq_one_letter_code
_entity_poly.pdbx_strand_id
1 'polypeptide(L)'
;MFYDNESARDDCEHYLKRFFDIHSMSVMPTRPMREITDPPIIWRYFVTPKAWRCQEEAMDEDAFTAAHVLHVNVNIPGAFIFSSGKNMGVFKGVGYPEDMGRFFRLEEYAATCWTAHGRYPTNTPGWWG
;
A
#
# COMPACT_ATOMS: atom_id res chain seq x y z
N MET A 1 1.86 -0.81 0.07
CA MET A 1 1.24 -2.12 -0.26
C MET A 1 1.61 -3.11 0.81
N PHE A 2 0.72 -4.02 1.15
CA PHE A 2 0.97 -5.15 2.06
C PHE A 2 1.07 -6.45 1.28
N TYR A 3 1.92 -7.35 1.76
CA TYR A 3 2.05 -8.70 1.22
C TYR A 3 2.12 -9.72 2.36
N ASP A 4 1.40 -10.80 2.23
CA ASP A 4 1.42 -11.90 3.20
C ASP A 4 2.74 -12.67 3.13
N ASN A 5 3.34 -12.72 1.93
CA ASN A 5 4.60 -13.42 1.68
C ASN A 5 5.29 -12.93 0.40
N GLU A 6 6.51 -13.40 0.16
CA GLU A 6 7.32 -13.01 -1.00
C GLU A 6 6.71 -13.45 -2.34
N SER A 7 6.01 -14.60 -2.39
CA SER A 7 5.34 -15.05 -3.62
C SER A 7 4.24 -14.10 -4.03
N ALA A 8 3.41 -13.63 -3.09
CA ALA A 8 2.36 -12.65 -3.37
C ALA A 8 2.96 -11.31 -3.86
N ARG A 9 4.12 -10.93 -3.33
CA ARG A 9 4.84 -9.76 -3.82
C ARG A 9 5.29 -9.95 -5.26
N ASP A 10 5.92 -11.07 -5.58
CA ASP A 10 6.46 -11.36 -6.91
C ASP A 10 5.33 -11.42 -7.95
N ASP A 11 4.21 -12.04 -7.64
CA ASP A 11 3.01 -12.07 -8.50
C ASP A 11 2.45 -10.67 -8.74
N CYS A 12 2.37 -9.87 -7.69
CA CYS A 12 1.91 -8.48 -7.79
C CYS A 12 2.89 -7.62 -8.62
N GLU A 13 4.19 -7.73 -8.41
CA GLU A 13 5.19 -7.02 -9.21
C GLU A 13 5.14 -7.43 -10.68
N HIS A 14 4.98 -8.73 -10.96
CA HIS A 14 4.83 -9.21 -12.33
C HIS A 14 3.60 -8.58 -12.99
N TYR A 15 2.48 -8.50 -12.27
CA TYR A 15 1.28 -7.82 -12.73
C TYR A 15 1.54 -6.33 -12.98
N LEU A 16 2.09 -5.61 -12.00
CA LEU A 16 2.34 -4.17 -12.10
C LEU A 16 3.22 -3.81 -13.30
N LYS A 17 4.30 -4.56 -13.55
CA LYS A 17 5.22 -4.34 -14.68
C LYS A 17 4.55 -4.39 -16.05
N ARG A 18 3.39 -5.04 -16.18
CA ARG A 18 2.63 -5.09 -17.43
C ARG A 18 1.89 -3.79 -17.73
N PHE A 19 1.48 -3.06 -16.69
CA PHE A 19 0.59 -1.90 -16.78
C PHE A 19 1.26 -0.58 -16.40
N PHE A 20 2.32 -0.65 -15.59
CA PHE A 20 3.00 0.52 -15.05
C PHE A 20 4.50 0.47 -15.33
N ASP A 21 5.11 1.65 -15.45
CA ASP A 21 6.54 1.84 -15.37
C ASP A 21 6.90 2.07 -13.90
N ILE A 22 7.73 1.18 -13.35
CA ILE A 22 8.16 1.26 -11.95
C ILE A 22 9.45 2.07 -11.89
N HIS A 23 9.38 3.27 -11.31
CA HIS A 23 10.53 4.18 -11.17
C HIS A 23 11.37 3.85 -9.95
N SER A 24 10.73 3.48 -8.85
CA SER A 24 11.41 2.98 -7.66
C SER A 24 10.50 2.09 -6.83
N MET A 25 11.12 1.21 -6.08
CA MET A 25 10.45 0.33 -5.13
C MET A 25 11.36 0.09 -3.93
N SER A 26 10.80 0.00 -2.74
CA SER A 26 11.55 -0.23 -1.52
C SER A 26 10.69 -0.83 -0.43
N VAL A 27 11.31 -1.63 0.43
CA VAL A 27 10.71 -2.02 1.71
C VAL A 27 10.44 -0.76 2.51
N MET A 28 9.29 -0.67 3.13
CA MET A 28 8.99 0.40 4.07
C MET A 28 9.82 0.23 5.34
N PRO A 29 10.58 1.26 5.76
CA PRO A 29 11.33 1.18 7.00
C PRO A 29 10.36 1.16 8.17
N THR A 30 10.40 0.08 8.94
CA THR A 30 9.60 -0.10 10.15
C THR A 30 10.51 -0.39 11.35
N ARG A 31 10.03 -0.13 12.55
CA ARG A 31 10.70 -0.55 13.80
C ARG A 31 10.07 -1.85 14.30
N PRO A 32 10.85 -2.90 14.56
CA PRO A 32 10.35 -4.05 15.30
C PRO A 32 9.85 -3.59 16.69
N MET A 33 8.61 -3.89 16.98
CA MET A 33 7.97 -3.51 18.24
C MET A 33 7.22 -4.71 18.81
N ARG A 34 7.26 -4.86 20.14
CA ARG A 34 6.57 -5.94 20.83
C ARG A 34 5.04 -5.81 20.75
N GLU A 35 4.57 -4.58 20.66
CA GLU A 35 3.15 -4.21 20.61
C GLU A 35 2.52 -4.47 19.25
N ILE A 36 3.34 -4.59 18.20
CA ILE A 36 2.91 -4.86 16.83
C ILE A 36 3.27 -6.30 16.49
N THR A 37 2.26 -7.14 16.41
CA THR A 37 2.42 -8.57 16.12
C THR A 37 2.07 -8.86 14.66
N ASP A 38 2.82 -9.78 14.07
CA ASP A 38 2.60 -10.31 12.72
C ASP A 38 2.36 -9.24 11.63
N PRO A 39 3.21 -8.20 11.53
CA PRO A 39 3.08 -7.23 10.46
C PRO A 39 3.34 -7.90 9.10
N PRO A 40 2.57 -7.55 8.06
CA PRO A 40 2.84 -8.02 6.71
C PRO A 40 4.14 -7.46 6.17
N ILE A 41 4.60 -7.98 5.05
CA ILE A 41 5.69 -7.38 4.30
C ILE A 41 5.16 -6.08 3.67
N ILE A 42 5.78 -4.94 3.98
CA ILE A 42 5.29 -3.63 3.55
C ILE A 42 6.25 -3.02 2.53
N TRP A 43 5.74 -2.74 1.35
CA TRP A 43 6.50 -2.12 0.27
C TRP A 43 5.86 -0.82 -0.23
N ARG A 44 6.71 0.06 -0.73
CA ARG A 44 6.33 1.30 -1.41
C ARG A 44 6.84 1.25 -2.85
N TYR A 45 5.96 1.64 -3.77
CA TYR A 45 6.25 1.74 -5.20
C TYR A 45 5.96 3.15 -5.69
N PHE A 46 6.84 3.69 -6.51
CA PHE A 46 6.57 4.87 -7.31
C PHE A 46 6.46 4.43 -8.76
N VAL A 47 5.28 4.62 -9.32
CA VAL A 47 4.92 4.10 -10.64
C VAL A 47 4.23 5.16 -11.48
N THR A 48 4.29 5.01 -12.79
CA THR A 48 3.47 5.77 -13.75
C THR A 48 2.70 4.78 -14.62
N PRO A 49 1.40 4.96 -14.84
CA PRO A 49 0.65 4.17 -15.82
C PRO A 49 1.33 4.27 -17.19
N LYS A 50 1.41 3.15 -17.92
CA LYS A 50 1.89 3.17 -19.31
C LYS A 50 0.86 3.88 -20.18
N ALA A 51 1.24 4.99 -20.80
CA ALA A 51 0.33 5.84 -21.56
C ALA A 51 -0.44 5.08 -22.66
N TRP A 52 0.22 4.13 -23.35
CA TRP A 52 -0.42 3.32 -24.38
C TRP A 52 -1.48 2.37 -23.83
N ARG A 53 -1.32 1.90 -22.58
CA ARG A 53 -2.34 1.10 -21.89
C ARG A 53 -3.56 1.92 -21.53
N CYS A 54 -3.36 3.13 -21.00
CA CYS A 54 -4.46 4.04 -20.70
C CYS A 54 -5.28 4.34 -21.98
N GLN A 55 -4.59 4.54 -23.12
CA GLN A 55 -5.25 4.76 -24.40
C GLN A 55 -6.01 3.51 -24.88
N GLU A 56 -5.42 2.33 -24.77
CA GLU A 56 -6.04 1.05 -25.16
C GLU A 56 -7.33 0.80 -24.36
N GLU A 57 -7.35 1.14 -23.06
CA GLU A 57 -8.49 0.95 -22.18
C GLU A 57 -9.44 2.17 -22.15
N ALA A 58 -9.13 3.23 -22.91
CA ALA A 58 -9.90 4.49 -22.95
C ALA A 58 -10.11 5.10 -21.56
N MET A 59 -9.11 5.04 -20.70
CA MET A 59 -9.12 5.56 -19.34
C MET A 59 -8.11 6.69 -19.16
N ASP A 60 -8.42 7.65 -18.29
CA ASP A 60 -7.41 8.54 -17.76
C ASP A 60 -6.52 7.81 -16.73
N GLU A 61 -5.38 8.42 -16.37
CA GLU A 61 -4.41 7.80 -15.45
C GLU A 61 -4.99 7.47 -14.07
N ASP A 62 -5.90 8.28 -13.56
CA ASP A 62 -6.47 8.10 -12.21
C ASP A 62 -7.49 6.95 -12.22
N ALA A 63 -8.37 6.91 -13.22
CA ALA A 63 -9.32 5.81 -13.42
C ALA A 63 -8.59 4.49 -13.69
N PHE A 64 -7.56 4.51 -14.55
CA PHE A 64 -6.72 3.36 -14.83
C PHE A 64 -6.04 2.84 -13.55
N THR A 65 -5.43 3.73 -12.77
CA THR A 65 -4.79 3.35 -11.50
C THR A 65 -5.79 2.74 -10.53
N ALA A 66 -6.98 3.34 -10.38
CA ALA A 66 -8.02 2.83 -9.49
C ALA A 66 -8.51 1.43 -9.90
N ALA A 67 -8.70 1.19 -11.21
CA ALA A 67 -9.10 -0.12 -11.72
C ALA A 67 -8.05 -1.19 -11.42
N HIS A 68 -6.76 -0.88 -11.58
CA HIS A 68 -5.67 -1.81 -11.30
C HIS A 68 -5.43 -2.03 -9.81
N VAL A 69 -5.66 -1.02 -8.96
CA VAL A 69 -5.68 -1.18 -7.50
C VAL A 69 -6.77 -2.18 -7.09
N LEU A 70 -7.98 -2.01 -7.63
CA LEU A 70 -9.07 -2.94 -7.38
C LEU A 70 -8.75 -4.36 -7.87
N HIS A 71 -8.18 -4.47 -9.08
CA HIS A 71 -7.78 -5.76 -9.62
C HIS A 71 -6.79 -6.50 -8.72
N VAL A 72 -5.73 -5.82 -8.26
CA VAL A 72 -4.75 -6.41 -7.33
C VAL A 72 -5.43 -6.91 -6.07
N ASN A 73 -6.25 -6.05 -5.45
CA ASN A 73 -6.90 -6.36 -4.18
C ASN A 73 -7.91 -7.52 -4.26
N VAL A 74 -8.48 -7.77 -5.44
CA VAL A 74 -9.48 -8.83 -5.65
C VAL A 74 -8.86 -10.12 -6.19
N ASN A 75 -7.86 -10.02 -7.06
CA ASN A 75 -7.42 -11.15 -7.88
C ASN A 75 -6.01 -11.66 -7.55
N ILE A 76 -5.22 -10.94 -6.74
CA ILE A 76 -3.88 -11.40 -6.34
C ILE A 76 -3.91 -11.76 -4.85
N PRO A 77 -4.08 -13.03 -4.49
CA PRO A 77 -4.14 -13.45 -3.11
C PRO A 77 -2.88 -13.06 -2.33
N GLY A 78 -3.07 -12.50 -1.15
CA GLY A 78 -1.97 -12.09 -0.28
C GLY A 78 -1.31 -10.76 -0.67
N ALA A 79 -1.80 -10.05 -1.68
CA ALA A 79 -1.37 -8.69 -2.03
C ALA A 79 -2.50 -7.69 -1.79
N PHE A 80 -2.18 -6.58 -1.13
CA PHE A 80 -3.17 -5.55 -0.82
C PHE A 80 -2.60 -4.14 -0.98
N ILE A 81 -3.15 -3.38 -1.92
CA ILE A 81 -2.86 -1.96 -2.10
C ILE A 81 -3.85 -1.15 -1.27
N PHE A 82 -3.40 -0.60 -0.16
CA PHE A 82 -4.23 0.22 0.73
C PHE A 82 -4.05 1.73 0.53
N SER A 83 -3.08 2.13 -0.28
CA SER A 83 -2.80 3.53 -0.58
C SER A 83 -2.31 3.66 -2.01
N SER A 84 -2.97 4.52 -2.78
CA SER A 84 -2.52 4.97 -4.10
C SER A 84 -2.88 6.44 -4.26
N GLY A 85 -2.05 7.21 -4.94
CA GLY A 85 -2.28 8.63 -5.18
C GLY A 85 -0.99 9.37 -5.51
N LYS A 86 -1.13 10.60 -6.06
CA LYS A 86 0.02 11.37 -6.58
C LYS A 86 0.80 12.10 -5.48
N ASN A 87 0.15 12.74 -4.54
CA ASN A 87 0.80 13.58 -3.52
C ASN A 87 0.33 13.21 -2.11
N MET A 88 -0.02 11.96 -1.89
CA MET A 88 -0.50 11.48 -0.62
C MET A 88 0.02 10.07 -0.32
N GLY A 89 0.06 9.74 0.95
CA GLY A 89 0.33 8.39 1.44
C GLY A 89 -0.56 8.09 2.63
N VAL A 90 -0.88 6.82 2.81
CA VAL A 90 -1.60 6.33 3.97
C VAL A 90 -0.72 5.34 4.70
N PHE A 91 -0.62 5.48 6.02
CA PHE A 91 -0.03 4.50 6.91
C PHE A 91 -1.18 3.83 7.65
N LYS A 92 -1.33 2.55 7.45
CA LYS A 92 -2.41 1.74 8.04
C LYS A 92 -1.79 0.62 8.86
N GLY A 93 -2.39 0.28 9.96
CA GLY A 93 -1.93 -0.84 10.78
C GLY A 93 -2.91 -1.21 11.87
N VAL A 94 -2.59 -2.29 12.57
CA VAL A 94 -3.33 -2.78 13.73
C VAL A 94 -2.49 -2.57 14.97
N GLY A 95 -2.98 -1.78 15.92
CA GLY A 95 -2.30 -1.43 17.14
C GLY A 95 -2.82 -0.12 17.74
N TYR A 96 -2.21 0.32 18.82
CA TYR A 96 -2.55 1.63 19.38
C TYR A 96 -1.99 2.77 18.52
N PRO A 97 -2.67 3.92 18.44
CA PRO A 97 -2.26 5.05 17.60
C PRO A 97 -0.81 5.50 17.84
N GLU A 98 -0.38 5.57 19.11
CA GLU A 98 0.97 5.95 19.49
C GLU A 98 2.04 4.96 18.98
N ASP A 99 1.70 3.68 18.90
CA ASP A 99 2.61 2.64 18.41
C ASP A 99 2.72 2.68 16.89
N MET A 100 1.65 3.03 16.19
CA MET A 100 1.67 3.18 14.73
C MET A 100 2.66 4.25 14.28
N GLY A 101 2.70 5.39 14.96
CA GLY A 101 3.67 6.44 14.68
C GLY A 101 5.12 5.98 14.80
N ARG A 102 5.41 5.24 15.86
CA ARG A 102 6.74 4.68 16.12
C ARG A 102 7.11 3.56 15.15
N PHE A 103 6.15 2.67 14.88
CA PHE A 103 6.34 1.53 13.96
C PHE A 103 6.73 2.00 12.56
N PHE A 104 6.00 2.95 12.00
CA PHE A 104 6.26 3.49 10.67
C PHE A 104 7.33 4.59 10.64
N ARG A 105 7.95 4.92 11.77
CA ARG A 105 8.97 5.96 11.87
C ARG A 105 8.47 7.30 11.31
N LEU A 106 7.24 7.70 11.66
CA LEU A 106 6.59 8.87 11.05
C LEU A 106 7.34 10.17 11.33
N GLU A 107 8.19 10.23 12.33
CA GLU A 107 9.08 11.36 12.61
C GLU A 107 10.11 11.63 11.51
N GLU A 108 10.33 10.68 10.61
CA GLU A 108 11.27 10.81 9.48
C GLU A 108 10.59 11.34 8.20
N TYR A 109 9.28 11.49 8.22
CA TYR A 109 8.51 11.97 7.07
C TYR A 109 8.15 13.43 7.21
N ALA A 110 8.30 14.18 6.12
CA ALA A 110 7.83 15.55 6.01
C ALA A 110 6.52 15.59 5.20
N ALA A 111 5.50 16.23 5.74
CA ALA A 111 4.24 16.46 5.05
C ALA A 111 3.66 17.81 5.41
N THR A 112 2.93 18.42 4.47
CA THR A 112 2.25 19.71 4.69
C THR A 112 0.98 19.57 5.52
N CYS A 113 0.39 18.37 5.55
CA CYS A 113 -0.81 18.06 6.31
C CYS A 113 -0.77 16.62 6.80
N TRP A 114 -1.15 16.42 8.05
CA TRP A 114 -1.34 15.10 8.65
C TRP A 114 -2.77 14.96 9.14
N THR A 115 -3.42 13.87 8.76
CA THR A 115 -4.70 13.46 9.35
C THR A 115 -4.54 12.07 9.96
N ALA A 116 -5.14 11.87 11.12
CA ALA A 116 -5.12 10.58 11.80
C ALA A 116 -6.55 10.14 12.14
N HIS A 117 -6.82 8.86 11.99
CA HIS A 117 -8.08 8.25 12.36
C HIS A 117 -7.81 6.93 13.08
N GLY A 118 -8.34 6.80 14.29
CA GLY A 118 -8.30 5.57 15.07
C GLY A 118 -9.69 5.00 15.24
N ARG A 119 -9.82 3.68 15.06
CA ARG A 119 -11.10 2.98 15.23
C ARG A 119 -10.87 1.66 15.95
N TYR A 120 -11.72 1.39 16.95
CA TYR A 120 -11.84 0.05 17.51
C TYR A 120 -12.88 -0.76 16.72
N PRO A 121 -12.54 -1.93 16.19
CA PRO A 121 -13.52 -2.80 15.60
C PRO A 121 -14.48 -3.33 16.68
N THR A 122 -15.77 -3.20 16.44
CA THR A 122 -16.80 -3.64 17.42
C THR A 122 -17.20 -5.10 17.23
N ASN A 123 -17.19 -5.60 16.02
CA ASN A 123 -17.70 -6.94 15.68
C ASN A 123 -16.72 -7.81 14.88
N THR A 124 -15.54 -7.30 14.57
CA THR A 124 -14.52 -8.01 13.79
C THR A 124 -13.14 -7.81 14.41
N PRO A 125 -12.24 -8.81 14.39
CA PRO A 125 -10.86 -8.58 14.78
C PRO A 125 -10.22 -7.53 13.86
N GLY A 126 -9.26 -6.79 14.39
CA GLY A 126 -8.44 -5.89 13.58
C GLY A 126 -7.64 -6.69 12.55
N TRP A 127 -7.56 -6.18 11.33
CA TRP A 127 -6.87 -6.84 10.21
C TRP A 127 -5.98 -5.85 9.46
N TRP A 128 -4.82 -6.31 9.01
CA TRP A 128 -3.87 -5.48 8.26
C TRP A 128 -4.35 -5.14 6.84
N GLY A 129 -4.99 -6.06 6.17
CA GLY A 129 -5.53 -5.91 4.81
C GLY A 129 -6.88 -5.16 4.70
#